data_48b76777b5d46f2540dc32fff4b0b5aa
#
_entry.id   48b76777b5d46f2540dc32fff4b0b5aa
#
_cell.length_a   1.000
_cell.length_b   1.000
_cell.length_c   1.000
_cell.angle_alpha   90.00
_cell.angle_beta   90.00
_cell.angle_gamma   90.00
#
_symmetry.space_group_name_H-M   'P 1'
#
loop_
_entity.id
_entity.type
_entity.pdbx_description
1 polymer ?
#
loop_
_entity_poly.entity_id
_entity_poly.type
_entity_poly.pdbx_seq_one_letter_code
_entity_poly.pdbx_strand_id
1 'polypeptide(L)'
;LASLVGSEMCIRDRLNPYFKCHEIKLTYNKKDNLEHALKLLQKKAVSSINKGNTIIHLDESLPGKNYLPINALLAVGCVHQKLVELGLRSRANIIVSSSSARDTHQIACLIGFGATAVYPTLAYQTILDLTQRNELNGSPHENCAKYRKGINKGLLKIISKMGISTISSYRGSQLFEIVGLSKEVVDLCFTNTESRIEGKSIKDLDKENKALNKYAPVSYTHLRAHETCEN
;
A
#
# COMPACT_ATOMS: atom_id res chain seq x y z
N LEU A 1 -4.60 14.27 11.80
CA LEU A 1 -4.97 13.20 10.83
C LEU A 1 -6.32 13.48 10.12
N ALA A 2 -7.18 14.34 10.66
CA ALA A 2 -8.48 14.69 10.06
C ALA A 2 -8.38 15.67 8.87
N SER A 3 -7.23 16.29 8.64
CA SER A 3 -7.03 17.29 7.55
C SER A 3 -6.46 16.68 6.26
N LEU A 4 -6.34 15.35 6.17
CA LEU A 4 -5.72 14.66 5.05
C LEU A 4 -6.70 14.32 3.92
N VAL A 5 -7.97 14.66 4.07
CA VAL A 5 -8.96 14.53 3.00
C VAL A 5 -9.03 15.88 2.28
N GLY A 6 -8.16 16.11 1.34
CA GLY A 6 -8.29 17.36 0.60
C GLY A 6 -7.08 17.88 -0.18
N SER A 7 -5.98 17.21 -0.20
CA SER A 7 -4.95 17.39 -1.23
C SER A 7 -3.73 16.51 -0.95
N GLU A 8 -3.22 15.84 -1.96
CA GLU A 8 -1.93 15.12 -1.94
C GLU A 8 -0.77 16.04 -1.53
N MET A 9 -0.91 17.34 -1.68
CA MET A 9 0.03 18.38 -1.23
C MET A 9 0.17 18.47 0.29
N CYS A 10 -0.84 18.12 1.08
CA CYS A 10 -0.80 18.32 2.53
C CYS A 10 0.11 17.36 3.30
N ILE A 11 0.39 16.16 2.79
CA ILE A 11 1.36 15.24 3.43
C ILE A 11 2.78 15.77 3.20
N ARG A 12 3.05 16.34 2.02
CA ARG A 12 4.37 16.78 1.60
C ARG A 12 4.79 18.08 2.26
N ASP A 13 3.85 19.04 2.42
CA ASP A 13 4.15 20.40 2.85
C ASP A 13 3.97 20.65 4.36
N ARG A 14 3.26 19.77 5.08
CA ARG A 14 3.00 19.91 6.53
C ARG A 14 3.83 18.99 7.40
N LEU A 15 4.65 18.12 6.82
CA LEU A 15 5.62 17.38 7.61
C LEU A 15 6.66 18.41 8.09
N ASN A 16 6.66 18.61 9.41
CA ASN A 16 7.66 19.35 10.14
C ASN A 16 9.05 19.16 9.48
N PRO A 17 9.88 20.20 9.29
CA PRO A 17 11.20 20.10 8.71
C PRO A 17 12.11 19.04 9.34
N TYR A 18 11.74 18.53 10.51
CA TYR A 18 12.42 17.40 11.18
C TYR A 18 12.08 16.03 10.57
N PHE A 19 10.99 15.87 9.79
CA PHE A 19 10.60 14.61 9.19
C PHE A 19 10.82 14.63 7.67
N LYS A 20 12.01 14.21 7.25
CA LYS A 20 12.32 14.07 5.82
C LYS A 20 11.59 12.86 5.25
N CYS A 21 10.72 13.10 4.27
CA CYS A 21 9.96 12.08 3.56
C CYS A 21 10.54 11.84 2.17
N HIS A 22 10.62 10.57 1.76
CA HIS A 22 10.95 10.18 0.39
C HIS A 22 9.83 9.31 -0.18
N GLU A 23 9.24 9.78 -1.26
CA GLU A 23 8.20 9.07 -2.01
C GLU A 23 8.82 8.11 -3.01
N ILE A 24 8.33 6.87 -3.02
CA ILE A 24 8.72 5.84 -3.98
C ILE A 24 7.44 5.29 -4.63
N LYS A 25 7.31 5.54 -5.93
CA LYS A 25 6.18 5.00 -6.70
C LYS A 25 6.31 3.49 -6.84
N LEU A 26 5.22 2.79 -6.56
CA LEU A 26 5.12 1.34 -6.68
C LEU A 26 4.78 0.93 -8.12
N THR A 27 5.68 1.27 -9.03
CA THR A 27 5.52 0.97 -10.45
C THR A 27 6.84 0.49 -11.07
N TYR A 28 6.75 -0.37 -12.07
CA TYR A 28 7.89 -0.85 -12.85
C TYR A 28 7.58 -0.88 -14.35
N ASN A 29 8.60 -0.81 -15.19
CA ASN A 29 8.43 -0.79 -16.64
C ASN A 29 7.94 -2.16 -17.14
N LYS A 30 7.03 -2.20 -18.14
CA LYS A 30 6.51 -3.44 -18.75
C LYS A 30 7.60 -4.33 -19.36
N LYS A 31 8.74 -3.74 -19.74
CA LYS A 31 9.90 -4.47 -20.29
C LYS A 31 10.75 -5.14 -19.20
N ASP A 32 10.53 -4.77 -17.96
CA ASP A 32 11.20 -5.31 -16.78
C ASP A 32 10.39 -6.47 -16.18
N ASN A 33 10.85 -7.03 -15.08
CA ASN A 33 10.17 -8.07 -14.33
C ASN A 33 9.96 -7.63 -12.87
N LEU A 34 8.97 -8.25 -12.24
CA LEU A 34 8.56 -7.90 -10.86
C LEU A 34 9.69 -8.15 -9.85
N GLU A 35 10.48 -9.22 -10.01
CA GLU A 35 11.57 -9.54 -9.09
C GLU A 35 12.64 -8.43 -9.07
N HIS A 36 13.08 -7.99 -10.26
CA HIS A 36 14.03 -6.90 -10.37
C HIS A 36 13.46 -5.60 -9.79
N ALA A 37 12.18 -5.32 -10.04
CA ALA A 37 11.50 -4.16 -9.51
C ALA A 37 11.46 -4.15 -7.97
N LEU A 38 11.18 -5.30 -7.33
CA LEU A 38 11.20 -5.45 -5.87
C LEU A 38 12.61 -5.25 -5.30
N LYS A 39 13.63 -5.83 -5.93
CA LYS A 39 15.03 -5.62 -5.51
C LYS A 39 15.48 -4.16 -5.68
N LEU A 40 15.02 -3.48 -6.74
CA LEU A 40 15.28 -2.05 -6.94
C LEU A 40 14.56 -1.20 -5.88
N LEU A 41 13.33 -1.57 -5.52
CA LEU A 41 12.57 -0.93 -4.46
C LEU A 41 13.31 -0.99 -3.11
N GLN A 42 13.84 -2.16 -2.74
CA GLN A 42 14.70 -2.32 -1.56
C GLN A 42 15.89 -1.38 -1.57
N LYS A 43 16.63 -1.32 -2.70
CA LYS A 43 17.79 -0.43 -2.84
C LYS A 43 17.41 1.04 -2.68
N LYS A 44 16.29 1.48 -3.27
CA LYS A 44 15.78 2.86 -3.13
C LYS A 44 15.44 3.19 -1.69
N ALA A 45 14.75 2.28 -0.98
CA ALA A 45 14.38 2.47 0.41
C ALA A 45 15.62 2.59 1.31
N VAL A 46 16.59 1.69 1.18
CA VAL A 46 17.87 1.72 1.93
C VAL A 46 18.66 3.02 1.64
N SER A 47 18.79 3.38 0.36
CA SER A 47 19.46 4.63 -0.03
C SER A 47 18.78 5.85 0.57
N SER A 48 17.46 5.86 0.61
CA SER A 48 16.67 6.93 1.20
C SER A 48 16.98 7.14 2.69
N ILE A 49 17.01 6.06 3.46
CA ILE A 49 17.32 6.12 4.90
C ILE A 49 18.76 6.58 5.14
N ASN A 50 19.69 6.10 4.34
CA ASN A 50 21.10 6.50 4.43
C ASN A 50 21.30 7.98 4.10
N LYS A 51 20.41 8.61 3.33
CA LYS A 51 20.35 10.06 3.08
C LYS A 51 19.66 10.85 4.21
N GLY A 52 19.26 10.18 5.30
CA GLY A 52 18.63 10.80 6.46
C GLY A 52 17.12 11.00 6.35
N ASN A 53 16.44 10.33 5.40
CA ASN A 53 14.98 10.33 5.38
C ASN A 53 14.45 9.41 6.48
N THR A 54 13.45 9.88 7.23
CA THR A 54 12.82 9.17 8.34
C THR A 54 11.46 8.59 7.96
N ILE A 55 10.92 8.99 6.81
CA ILE A 55 9.66 8.49 6.27
C ILE A 55 9.89 8.00 4.85
N ILE A 56 9.49 6.76 4.59
CA ILE A 56 9.38 6.17 3.26
C ILE A 56 7.90 6.12 2.92
N HIS A 57 7.50 6.88 1.91
CA HIS A 57 6.14 6.85 1.38
C HIS A 57 6.10 5.96 0.15
N LEU A 58 5.44 4.82 0.26
CA LEU A 58 5.18 3.89 -0.83
C LEU A 58 3.85 4.25 -1.48
N ASP A 59 3.89 4.68 -2.73
CA ASP A 59 2.73 5.17 -3.45
C ASP A 59 2.29 4.19 -4.55
N GLU A 60 1.12 3.54 -4.35
CA GLU A 60 0.46 2.67 -5.31
C GLU A 60 -0.47 3.51 -6.22
N SER A 61 0.04 4.61 -6.76
CA SER A 61 -0.70 5.39 -7.75
C SER A 61 -0.83 4.64 -9.07
N LEU A 62 -1.83 5.04 -9.86
CA LEU A 62 -2.11 4.40 -11.15
C LEU A 62 -0.90 4.52 -12.09
N PRO A 63 -0.43 3.40 -12.65
CA PRO A 63 0.71 3.42 -13.56
C PRO A 63 0.32 4.04 -14.89
N GLY A 64 1.23 4.79 -15.52
CA GLY A 64 1.10 5.22 -16.90
C GLY A 64 1.14 4.04 -17.88
N LYS A 65 0.82 4.28 -19.17
CA LYS A 65 0.71 3.25 -20.23
C LYS A 65 1.85 2.20 -20.27
N ASN A 66 3.07 2.59 -19.93
CA ASN A 66 4.27 1.75 -20.06
C ASN A 66 4.71 1.13 -18.72
N TYR A 67 3.94 1.31 -17.66
CA TYR A 67 4.28 0.84 -16.32
C TYR A 67 3.23 -0.13 -15.80
N LEU A 68 3.66 -1.01 -14.92
CA LEU A 68 2.85 -1.96 -14.19
C LEU A 68 2.88 -1.61 -12.69
N PRO A 69 1.79 -1.81 -11.95
CA PRO A 69 1.79 -1.59 -10.51
C PRO A 69 2.56 -2.70 -9.79
N ILE A 70 3.23 -2.35 -8.70
CA ILE A 70 3.71 -3.31 -7.69
C ILE A 70 2.65 -3.36 -6.61
N ASN A 71 2.15 -4.55 -6.27
CA ASN A 71 1.17 -4.72 -5.20
C ASN A 71 1.72 -4.17 -3.88
N ALA A 72 0.92 -3.36 -3.18
CA ALA A 72 1.32 -2.68 -1.96
C ALA A 72 1.81 -3.63 -0.86
N LEU A 73 1.18 -4.82 -0.71
CA LEU A 73 1.58 -5.78 0.31
C LEU A 73 2.94 -6.41 0.03
N LEU A 74 3.22 -6.79 -1.23
CA LEU A 74 4.55 -7.26 -1.64
C LEU A 74 5.61 -6.18 -1.39
N ALA A 75 5.31 -4.94 -1.76
CA ALA A 75 6.23 -3.80 -1.60
C ALA A 75 6.55 -3.53 -0.13
N VAL A 76 5.51 -3.48 0.73
CA VAL A 76 5.68 -3.26 2.18
C VAL A 76 6.51 -4.36 2.81
N GLY A 77 6.14 -5.62 2.57
CA GLY A 77 6.85 -6.76 3.14
C GLY A 77 8.31 -6.79 2.69
N CYS A 78 8.55 -6.63 1.38
CA CYS A 78 9.88 -6.62 0.78
C CYS A 78 10.77 -5.50 1.36
N VAL A 79 10.25 -4.28 1.51
CA VAL A 79 10.99 -3.14 2.10
C VAL A 79 11.21 -3.37 3.59
N HIS A 80 10.17 -3.77 4.33
CA HIS A 80 10.23 -4.01 5.77
C HIS A 80 11.30 -5.04 6.10
N GLN A 81 11.27 -6.20 5.44
CA GLN A 81 12.25 -7.28 5.68
C GLN A 81 13.68 -6.82 5.38
N LYS A 82 13.88 -6.13 4.27
CA LYS A 82 15.22 -5.60 3.95
C LYS A 82 15.73 -4.61 4.98
N LEU A 83 14.87 -3.77 5.52
CA LEU A 83 15.25 -2.83 6.57
C LEU A 83 15.53 -3.52 7.92
N VAL A 84 14.81 -4.61 8.22
CA VAL A 84 15.08 -5.45 9.40
C VAL A 84 16.43 -6.14 9.27
N GLU A 85 16.70 -6.79 8.12
CA GLU A 85 17.96 -7.46 7.82
C GLU A 85 19.18 -6.53 8.01
N LEU A 86 19.06 -5.28 7.62
CA LEU A 86 20.14 -4.29 7.71
C LEU A 86 20.15 -3.50 9.03
N GLY A 87 19.27 -3.80 9.99
CA GLY A 87 19.16 -3.06 11.25
C GLY A 87 18.67 -1.60 11.09
N LEU A 88 18.07 -1.26 9.94
CA LEU A 88 17.63 0.10 9.63
C LEU A 88 16.15 0.36 9.95
N ARG A 89 15.39 -0.67 10.31
CA ARG A 89 13.93 -0.57 10.46
C ARG A 89 13.47 0.42 11.52
N SER A 90 14.22 0.57 12.60
CA SER A 90 13.95 1.53 13.67
C SER A 90 14.14 3.00 13.27
N ARG A 91 14.89 3.24 12.19
CA ARG A 91 15.22 4.59 11.71
C ARG A 91 14.19 5.18 10.74
N ALA A 92 13.21 4.37 10.28
CA ALA A 92 12.24 4.82 9.30
C ALA A 92 10.84 4.31 9.56
N ASN A 93 9.86 5.14 9.20
CA ASN A 93 8.45 4.79 9.14
C ASN A 93 8.05 4.51 7.68
N ILE A 94 7.22 3.50 7.47
CA ILE A 94 6.70 3.15 6.15
C ILE A 94 5.24 3.59 6.09
N ILE A 95 4.94 4.57 5.24
CA ILE A 95 3.60 5.02 4.93
C ILE A 95 3.21 4.46 3.56
N VAL A 96 2.00 3.95 3.44
CA VAL A 96 1.52 3.34 2.19
C VAL A 96 0.26 4.04 1.72
N SER A 97 0.30 4.62 0.53
CA SER A 97 -0.88 4.99 -0.23
C SER A 97 -1.26 3.81 -1.12
N SER A 98 -2.39 3.16 -0.81
CA SER A 98 -2.83 1.96 -1.51
C SER A 98 -4.16 2.16 -2.22
N SER A 99 -4.21 1.79 -3.49
CA SER A 99 -5.44 1.72 -4.27
C SER A 99 -6.14 0.35 -4.13
N SER A 100 -5.40 -0.67 -3.72
CA SER A 100 -5.91 -2.04 -3.58
C SER A 100 -6.52 -2.33 -2.20
N ALA A 101 -6.06 -1.64 -1.14
CA ALA A 101 -6.57 -1.85 0.22
C ALA A 101 -7.87 -1.06 0.46
N ARG A 102 -8.96 -1.77 0.78
CA ARG A 102 -10.31 -1.21 0.95
C ARG A 102 -10.99 -1.62 2.24
N ASP A 103 -10.64 -2.77 2.79
CA ASP A 103 -11.28 -3.35 3.97
C ASP A 103 -10.32 -3.49 5.14
N THR A 104 -10.88 -3.84 6.30
CA THR A 104 -10.12 -4.00 7.54
C THR A 104 -9.05 -5.07 7.45
N HIS A 105 -9.31 -6.19 6.77
CA HIS A 105 -8.36 -7.30 6.66
C HIS A 105 -7.14 -6.89 5.84
N GLN A 106 -7.35 -6.27 4.68
CA GLN A 106 -6.27 -5.80 3.81
C GLN A 106 -5.37 -4.77 4.52
N ILE A 107 -5.99 -3.85 5.27
CA ILE A 107 -5.24 -2.86 6.06
C ILE A 107 -4.50 -3.55 7.23
N ALA A 108 -5.11 -4.53 7.89
CA ALA A 108 -4.46 -5.33 8.93
C ALA A 108 -3.24 -6.08 8.38
N CYS A 109 -3.32 -6.65 7.18
CA CYS A 109 -2.19 -7.29 6.52
C CYS A 109 -1.05 -6.29 6.26
N LEU A 110 -1.35 -5.12 5.69
CA LEU A 110 -0.33 -4.08 5.45
C LEU A 110 0.38 -3.66 6.74
N ILE A 111 -0.36 -3.45 7.82
CA ILE A 111 0.21 -3.10 9.13
C ILE A 111 1.02 -4.28 9.68
N GLY A 112 0.48 -5.49 9.64
CA GLY A 112 1.15 -6.71 10.11
C GLY A 112 2.49 -6.97 9.44
N PHE A 113 2.58 -6.71 8.13
CA PHE A 113 3.81 -6.84 7.35
C PHE A 113 4.69 -5.60 7.32
N GLY A 114 4.39 -4.58 8.13
CA GLY A 114 5.37 -3.54 8.42
C GLY A 114 4.94 -2.10 8.15
N ALA A 115 3.76 -1.82 7.58
CA ALA A 115 3.30 -0.45 7.41
C ALA A 115 3.08 0.24 8.76
N THR A 116 3.53 1.49 8.87
CA THR A 116 3.27 2.34 10.05
C THR A 116 1.93 3.05 9.91
N ALA A 117 1.59 3.46 8.68
CA ALA A 117 0.31 4.07 8.35
C ALA A 117 -0.12 3.64 6.94
N VAL A 118 -1.44 3.54 6.74
CA VAL A 118 -2.05 3.18 5.45
C VAL A 118 -3.06 4.24 5.06
N TYR A 119 -2.98 4.71 3.82
CA TYR A 119 -3.91 5.63 3.21
C TYR A 119 -4.62 4.93 2.04
N PRO A 120 -5.87 4.48 2.19
CA PRO A 120 -6.62 3.76 1.15
C PRO A 120 -7.19 4.75 0.13
N THR A 121 -6.37 5.11 -0.86
CA THR A 121 -6.65 6.18 -1.85
C THR A 121 -7.95 5.93 -2.62
N LEU A 122 -8.09 4.74 -3.23
CA LEU A 122 -9.26 4.42 -4.05
C LEU A 122 -10.54 4.34 -3.21
N ALA A 123 -10.48 3.85 -1.97
CA ALA A 123 -11.65 3.81 -1.10
C ALA A 123 -12.16 5.23 -0.78
N TYR A 124 -11.27 6.17 -0.50
CA TYR A 124 -11.65 7.56 -0.29
C TYR A 124 -12.18 8.22 -1.57
N GLN A 125 -11.53 8.00 -2.72
CA GLN A 125 -12.01 8.50 -4.01
C GLN A 125 -13.41 7.98 -4.32
N THR A 126 -13.67 6.69 -4.11
CA THR A 126 -14.99 6.09 -4.29
C THR A 126 -16.05 6.74 -3.38
N ILE A 127 -15.71 6.99 -2.11
CA ILE A 127 -16.64 7.66 -1.17
C ILE A 127 -16.95 9.09 -1.63
N LEU A 128 -15.94 9.81 -2.12
CA LEU A 128 -16.12 11.16 -2.67
C LEU A 128 -17.05 11.14 -3.88
N ASP A 129 -16.81 10.25 -4.84
CA ASP A 129 -17.60 10.10 -6.06
C ASP A 129 -19.07 9.72 -5.72
N LEU A 130 -19.31 8.72 -4.88
CA LEU A 130 -20.65 8.32 -4.45
C LEU A 130 -21.39 9.45 -3.71
N THR A 131 -20.66 10.28 -2.94
CA THR A 131 -21.26 11.43 -2.26
C THR A 131 -21.62 12.53 -3.26
N GLN A 132 -20.78 12.78 -4.27
CA GLN A 132 -21.06 13.75 -5.33
C GLN A 132 -22.26 13.33 -6.21
N ARG A 133 -22.44 12.04 -6.43
CA ARG A 133 -23.62 11.49 -7.14
C ARG A 133 -24.88 11.42 -6.30
N ASN A 134 -24.84 11.89 -5.05
CA ASN A 134 -25.94 11.80 -4.08
C ASN A 134 -26.39 10.36 -3.76
N GLU A 135 -25.51 9.37 -3.96
CA GLU A 135 -25.74 7.98 -3.54
C GLU A 135 -25.44 7.77 -2.05
N LEU A 136 -24.63 8.65 -1.45
CA LEU A 136 -24.37 8.69 -0.01
C LEU A 136 -24.87 10.01 0.58
N ASN A 137 -25.70 9.91 1.65
CA ASN A 137 -26.16 11.07 2.40
C ASN A 137 -25.05 11.64 3.29
N GLY A 138 -25.00 12.97 3.41
CA GLY A 138 -24.04 13.70 4.23
C GLY A 138 -22.90 14.32 3.43
N SER A 139 -21.97 14.96 4.12
CA SER A 139 -20.82 15.58 3.48
C SER A 139 -19.72 14.55 3.16
N PRO A 140 -18.86 14.80 2.16
CA PRO A 140 -17.70 13.96 1.85
C PRO A 140 -16.80 13.71 3.08
N HIS A 141 -16.57 14.73 3.88
CA HIS A 141 -15.77 14.64 5.10
C HIS A 141 -16.40 13.70 6.14
N GLU A 142 -17.70 13.79 6.36
CA GLU A 142 -18.43 12.90 7.29
C GLU A 142 -18.39 11.45 6.82
N ASN A 143 -18.59 11.20 5.52
CA ASN A 143 -18.59 9.85 4.97
C ASN A 143 -17.19 9.22 5.04
N CYS A 144 -16.14 9.98 4.73
CA CYS A 144 -14.76 9.53 4.92
C CYS A 144 -14.43 9.27 6.41
N ALA A 145 -14.95 10.10 7.32
CA ALA A 145 -14.78 9.90 8.77
C ALA A 145 -15.50 8.63 9.26
N LYS A 146 -16.72 8.35 8.76
CA LYS A 146 -17.46 7.11 9.06
C LYS A 146 -16.69 5.87 8.58
N TYR A 147 -16.18 5.90 7.34
CA TYR A 147 -15.36 4.81 6.81
C TYR A 147 -14.13 4.57 7.68
N ARG A 148 -13.35 5.61 7.99
CA ARG A 148 -12.16 5.52 8.87
C ARG A 148 -12.51 4.96 10.24
N LYS A 149 -13.64 5.41 10.84
CA LYS A 149 -14.12 4.90 12.13
C LYS A 149 -14.46 3.41 12.05
N GLY A 150 -15.09 2.97 10.96
CA GLY A 150 -15.38 1.55 10.71
C GLY A 150 -14.12 0.70 10.62
N ILE A 151 -13.14 1.12 9.81
CA ILE A 151 -11.84 0.44 9.69
C ILE A 151 -11.13 0.37 11.05
N ASN A 152 -11.04 1.48 11.77
CA ASN A 152 -10.39 1.52 13.09
C ASN A 152 -11.07 0.57 14.09
N LYS A 153 -12.41 0.54 14.13
CA LYS A 153 -13.16 -0.40 14.97
C LYS A 153 -12.86 -1.86 14.62
N GLY A 154 -12.77 -2.16 13.31
CA GLY A 154 -12.40 -3.48 12.85
C GLY A 154 -10.97 -3.88 13.23
N LEU A 155 -10.00 -2.99 13.06
CA LEU A 155 -8.61 -3.20 13.47
C LEU A 155 -8.49 -3.45 14.99
N LEU A 156 -9.14 -2.61 15.81
CA LEU A 156 -9.16 -2.80 17.27
C LEU A 156 -9.75 -4.15 17.66
N LYS A 157 -10.78 -4.61 16.96
CA LYS A 157 -11.37 -5.94 17.18
C LYS A 157 -10.38 -7.08 16.86
N ILE A 158 -9.64 -6.97 15.74
CA ILE A 158 -8.61 -7.94 15.36
C ILE A 158 -7.50 -7.96 16.42
N ILE A 159 -6.95 -6.81 16.75
CA ILE A 159 -5.85 -6.66 17.72
C ILE A 159 -6.24 -7.20 19.10
N SER A 160 -7.45 -6.84 19.56
CA SER A 160 -8.01 -7.33 20.84
C SER A 160 -8.13 -8.85 20.89
N LYS A 161 -8.60 -9.49 19.78
CA LYS A 161 -8.69 -10.95 19.70
C LYS A 161 -7.32 -11.64 19.75
N MET A 162 -6.28 -10.98 19.28
CA MET A 162 -4.89 -11.47 19.33
C MET A 162 -4.20 -11.18 20.66
N GLY A 163 -4.89 -10.53 21.62
CA GLY A 163 -4.29 -10.16 22.91
C GLY A 163 -3.24 -9.05 22.81
N ILE A 164 -3.24 -8.27 21.74
CA ILE A 164 -2.27 -7.20 21.48
C ILE A 164 -2.91 -5.87 21.83
N SER A 165 -2.21 -5.03 22.60
CA SER A 165 -2.71 -3.74 23.06
C SER A 165 -2.23 -2.54 22.23
N THR A 166 -1.13 -2.70 21.47
CA THR A 166 -0.55 -1.61 20.67
C THR A 166 -0.31 -2.03 19.22
N ILE A 167 -0.50 -1.09 18.27
CA ILE A 167 -0.25 -1.33 16.84
C ILE A 167 1.24 -1.62 16.59
N SER A 168 2.13 -1.03 17.36
CA SER A 168 3.57 -1.29 17.23
C SER A 168 3.93 -2.76 17.49
N SER A 169 3.24 -3.41 18.43
CA SER A 169 3.42 -4.84 18.74
C SER A 169 2.73 -5.76 17.72
N TYR A 170 1.73 -5.24 16.98
CA TYR A 170 1.08 -5.98 15.90
C TYR A 170 1.96 -6.06 14.65
N ARG A 171 2.80 -5.06 14.39
CA ARG A 171 3.76 -5.06 13.29
C ARG A 171 4.81 -6.15 13.45
N GLY A 172 4.95 -7.03 12.45
CA GLY A 172 5.93 -8.10 12.48
C GLY A 172 5.63 -9.19 13.50
N SER A 173 4.40 -9.27 14.01
CA SER A 173 3.99 -10.26 15.02
C SER A 173 3.80 -11.67 14.47
N GLN A 174 3.98 -11.89 13.16
CA GLN A 174 3.87 -13.21 12.50
C GLN A 174 2.53 -13.91 12.73
N LEU A 175 1.44 -13.16 12.77
CA LEU A 175 0.08 -13.67 13.00
C LEU A 175 -0.63 -14.15 11.72
N PHE A 176 0.04 -14.09 10.59
CA PHE A 176 -0.48 -14.51 9.29
C PHE A 176 0.16 -15.81 8.84
N GLU A 177 -0.60 -16.60 8.12
CA GLU A 177 -0.15 -17.76 7.36
C GLU A 177 -0.32 -17.45 5.86
N ILE A 178 0.62 -17.90 5.05
CA ILE A 178 0.59 -17.72 3.60
C ILE A 178 0.14 -19.01 2.95
N VAL A 179 -0.81 -18.91 2.05
CA VAL A 179 -1.31 -20.00 1.24
C VAL A 179 -1.21 -19.63 -0.23
N GLY A 180 -0.59 -20.49 -1.04
CA GLY A 180 -0.56 -20.35 -2.48
C GLY A 180 0.52 -19.42 -3.04
N LEU A 181 1.58 -19.12 -2.27
CA LEU A 181 2.79 -18.45 -2.77
C LEU A 181 4.00 -19.37 -2.65
N SER A 182 4.89 -19.32 -3.65
CA SER A 182 6.14 -20.06 -3.62
C SER A 182 7.07 -19.56 -2.53
N LYS A 183 7.97 -20.43 -2.07
CA LYS A 183 8.99 -20.08 -1.09
C LYS A 183 9.83 -18.88 -1.50
N GLU A 184 10.15 -18.74 -2.79
CA GLU A 184 10.87 -17.60 -3.34
C GLU A 184 10.19 -16.24 -3.02
N VAL A 185 8.87 -16.17 -3.16
CA VAL A 185 8.08 -14.96 -2.83
C VAL A 185 8.08 -14.71 -1.33
N VAL A 186 7.90 -15.78 -0.54
CA VAL A 186 7.90 -15.71 0.92
C VAL A 186 9.24 -15.22 1.45
N ASP A 187 10.35 -15.80 0.98
CA ASP A 187 11.69 -15.41 1.42
C ASP A 187 12.03 -13.96 1.07
N LEU A 188 11.56 -13.45 -0.08
CA LEU A 188 11.82 -12.08 -0.51
C LEU A 188 10.96 -11.03 0.19
N CYS A 189 9.67 -11.33 0.39
CA CYS A 189 8.69 -10.34 0.84
C CYS A 189 8.14 -10.59 2.24
N PHE A 190 8.10 -11.83 2.70
CA PHE A 190 7.39 -12.25 3.90
C PHE A 190 8.21 -13.19 4.76
N THR A 191 9.50 -12.96 4.85
CA THR A 191 10.47 -13.81 5.58
C THR A 191 9.94 -14.22 6.95
N ASN A 192 10.15 -15.51 7.30
CA ASN A 192 9.68 -16.15 8.53
C ASN A 192 8.15 -16.27 8.68
N THR A 193 7.37 -15.97 7.64
CA THR A 193 5.93 -16.27 7.66
C THR A 193 5.72 -17.72 7.23
N GLU A 194 4.92 -18.45 7.98
CA GLU A 194 4.65 -19.85 7.68
C GLU A 194 3.85 -19.98 6.37
N SER A 195 4.30 -20.86 5.49
CA SER A 195 3.64 -21.20 4.23
C SER A 195 3.69 -22.71 4.04
N ARG A 196 2.57 -23.38 4.31
CA ARG A 196 2.45 -24.84 4.20
C ARG A 196 2.05 -25.31 2.81
N ILE A 197 1.42 -24.44 2.04
CA ILE A 197 0.93 -24.74 0.68
C ILE A 197 1.58 -23.74 -0.25
N GLU A 198 2.51 -24.23 -1.05
CA GLU A 198 3.15 -23.43 -2.10
C GLU A 198 2.22 -23.19 -3.29
N GLY A 199 2.57 -22.27 -4.15
CA GLY A 199 1.78 -21.92 -5.32
C GLY A 199 2.53 -20.98 -6.26
N LYS A 200 1.97 -19.80 -6.50
CA LYS A 200 2.46 -18.84 -7.50
C LYS A 200 3.86 -18.35 -7.20
N SER A 201 4.72 -18.45 -8.21
CA SER A 201 6.06 -17.85 -8.22
C SER A 201 6.01 -16.34 -8.50
N ILE A 202 7.13 -15.64 -8.30
CA ILE A 202 7.26 -14.23 -8.70
C ILE A 202 7.01 -14.05 -10.20
N LYS A 203 7.41 -15.02 -11.02
CA LYS A 203 7.18 -15.00 -12.48
C LYS A 203 5.71 -15.14 -12.82
N ASP A 204 4.95 -15.95 -12.08
CA ASP A 204 3.51 -16.10 -12.28
C ASP A 204 2.77 -14.82 -11.90
N LEU A 205 3.15 -14.18 -10.78
CA LEU A 205 2.61 -12.89 -10.37
C LEU A 205 2.90 -11.79 -11.41
N ASP A 206 4.11 -11.74 -11.96
CA ASP A 206 4.47 -10.81 -13.04
C ASP A 206 3.66 -11.06 -14.31
N LYS A 207 3.49 -12.31 -14.72
CA LYS A 207 2.69 -12.71 -15.89
C LYS A 207 1.22 -12.30 -15.72
N GLU A 208 0.63 -12.54 -14.55
CA GLU A 208 -0.75 -12.13 -14.26
C GLU A 208 -0.90 -10.61 -14.27
N ASN A 209 0.04 -9.89 -13.65
CA ASN A 209 0.04 -8.44 -13.64
C ASN A 209 0.11 -7.85 -15.06
N LYS A 210 0.97 -8.43 -15.90
CA LYS A 210 1.07 -8.09 -17.34
C LYS A 210 -0.22 -8.39 -18.10
N ALA A 211 -0.88 -9.51 -17.82
CA ALA A 211 -2.14 -9.90 -18.44
C ALA A 211 -3.28 -8.95 -18.05
N LEU A 212 -3.44 -8.66 -16.77
CA LEU A 212 -4.46 -7.74 -16.27
C LEU A 212 -4.29 -6.33 -16.84
N ASN A 213 -3.04 -5.85 -16.95
CA ASN A 213 -2.77 -4.52 -17.45
C ASN A 213 -3.06 -4.34 -18.95
N LYS A 214 -3.21 -5.41 -19.74
CA LYS A 214 -3.62 -5.32 -21.14
C LYS A 214 -5.05 -4.76 -21.28
N TYR A 215 -5.91 -5.02 -20.31
CA TYR A 215 -7.32 -4.60 -20.34
C TYR A 215 -7.56 -3.26 -19.63
N ALA A 216 -6.73 -2.91 -18.66
CA ALA A 216 -6.90 -1.72 -17.83
C ALA A 216 -6.87 -0.36 -18.58
N PRO A 217 -5.98 -0.13 -19.57
CA PRO A 217 -5.89 1.17 -20.26
C PRO A 217 -7.10 1.54 -21.10
N VAL A 218 -7.85 0.57 -21.62
CA VAL A 218 -9.04 0.81 -22.46
C VAL A 218 -10.20 1.34 -21.62
N SER A 219 -10.37 0.80 -20.43
CA SER A 219 -11.41 1.24 -19.48
C SER A 219 -11.16 2.67 -18.97
N TYR A 220 -9.90 3.04 -18.76
CA TYR A 220 -9.54 4.35 -18.20
C TYR A 220 -9.70 5.51 -19.18
N THR A 221 -9.42 5.30 -20.46
CA THR A 221 -9.66 6.31 -21.50
C THR A 221 -11.14 6.59 -21.71
N HIS A 222 -12.00 5.59 -21.55
CA HIS A 222 -13.45 5.77 -21.62
C HIS A 222 -14.02 6.56 -20.44
N LEU A 223 -13.55 6.32 -19.22
CA LEU A 223 -14.00 7.06 -18.03
C LEU A 223 -13.61 8.56 -18.11
N ARG A 224 -12.40 8.88 -18.56
CA ARG A 224 -11.99 10.29 -18.77
C ARG A 224 -12.73 10.98 -19.93
N ALA A 225 -13.07 10.25 -20.98
CA ALA A 225 -13.83 10.84 -22.10
C ALA A 225 -15.27 11.19 -21.70
N HIS A 226 -15.89 10.44 -20.76
CA HIS A 226 -17.21 10.78 -20.24
C HIS A 226 -17.21 11.99 -19.28
N GLU A 227 -16.15 12.15 -18.48
CA GLU A 227 -16.03 13.31 -17.57
C GLU A 227 -15.80 14.65 -18.30
N THR A 228 -15.31 14.62 -19.53
CA THR A 228 -15.07 15.84 -20.33
C THR A 228 -16.23 16.26 -21.22
N CYS A 229 -17.31 15.47 -21.28
CA CYS A 229 -18.48 15.78 -22.12
C CYS A 229 -19.68 16.37 -21.36
N GLU A 230 -19.58 16.58 -20.05
CA GLU A 230 -20.61 17.25 -19.23
C GLU A 230 -20.06 18.55 -18.62
N ASN A 231 -19.77 19.54 -19.51
CA ASN A 231 -19.68 20.94 -19.12
C ASN A 231 -20.25 21.79 -20.27
#